data_86ba1905a87a712cac242fa473253ab9
#
_entry.id   86ba1905a87a712cac242fa473253ab9
#
_cell.length_a   1.000
_cell.length_b   1.000
_cell.length_c   1.000
_cell.angle_alpha   90.00
_cell.angle_beta   90.00
_cell.angle_gamma   90.00
#
_symmetry.space_group_name_H-M   'P 1'
#
loop_
_entity.id
_entity.type
_entity.pdbx_description
1 polymer ?
#
loop_
_entity_poly.entity_id
_entity_poly.type
_entity_poly.pdbx_seq_one_letter_code
_entity_poly.pdbx_strand_id
1 'polypeptide(L)'
;MEFEKLQNIIAEVLNIEPDEITMETTFVEDLGADSLDIFQIIMGIEEEFDIEIPTEVAEQIVSVSDAIEQIKNALNKKRKTTV
;
A
#
# COMPACT_ATOMS: atom_id res chain seq x y z
N MET A 1 3.21 -0.27 -12.97
CA MET A 1 3.73 0.74 -12.06
C MET A 1 3.12 0.57 -10.70
N GLU A 2 3.95 0.64 -9.69
CA GLU A 2 3.49 0.40 -8.32
C GLU A 2 2.41 1.38 -7.89
N PHE A 3 2.58 2.65 -8.23
CA PHE A 3 1.65 3.67 -7.81
C PHE A 3 0.24 3.43 -8.37
N GLU A 4 0.15 3.15 -9.66
CA GLU A 4 -1.14 2.90 -10.29
C GLU A 4 -1.83 1.69 -9.69
N LYS A 5 -1.09 0.63 -9.46
CA LYS A 5 -1.66 -0.57 -8.85
C LYS A 5 -2.14 -0.29 -7.44
N LEU A 6 -1.36 0.48 -6.68
CA LEU A 6 -1.77 0.85 -5.34
C LEU A 6 -3.00 1.74 -5.36
N GLN A 7 -3.07 2.70 -6.29
CA GLN A 7 -4.26 3.53 -6.42
C GLN A 7 -5.50 2.67 -6.64
N ASN A 8 -5.39 1.67 -7.52
CA ASN A 8 -6.52 0.82 -7.81
C ASN A 8 -6.94 -0.02 -6.61
N ILE A 9 -5.97 -0.51 -5.85
CA ILE A 9 -6.26 -1.28 -4.64
C ILE A 9 -7.00 -0.40 -3.62
N ILE A 10 -6.48 0.79 -3.37
CA ILE A 10 -7.09 1.70 -2.40
C ILE A 10 -8.49 2.11 -2.86
N ALA A 11 -8.63 2.44 -4.14
CA ALA A 11 -9.90 2.86 -4.68
C ALA A 11 -10.95 1.77 -4.51
N GLU A 12 -10.57 0.52 -4.72
CA GLU A 12 -11.48 -0.61 -4.59
C GLU A 12 -11.87 -0.84 -3.14
N VAL A 13 -10.91 -0.81 -2.23
CA VAL A 13 -11.19 -1.04 -0.81
C VAL A 13 -12.06 0.05 -0.22
N LEU A 14 -11.77 1.31 -0.55
CA LEU A 14 -12.46 2.45 0.03
C LEU A 14 -13.61 2.97 -0.83
N ASN A 15 -13.79 2.39 -2.01
CA ASN A 15 -14.86 2.76 -2.93
C ASN A 15 -14.79 4.25 -3.32
N ILE A 16 -13.60 4.69 -3.71
CA ILE A 16 -13.36 6.06 -4.17
C ILE A 16 -12.68 6.01 -5.54
N GLU A 17 -12.55 7.18 -6.15
CA GLU A 17 -11.92 7.26 -7.47
C GLU A 17 -10.41 7.23 -7.36
N PRO A 18 -9.71 6.45 -8.18
CA PRO A 18 -8.25 6.42 -8.14
C PRO A 18 -7.62 7.79 -8.33
N ASP A 19 -8.27 8.66 -9.10
CA ASP A 19 -7.75 10.01 -9.36
C ASP A 19 -7.65 10.87 -8.11
N GLU A 20 -8.38 10.51 -7.06
CA GLU A 20 -8.36 11.25 -5.81
C GLU A 20 -7.13 10.90 -4.96
N ILE A 21 -6.39 9.89 -5.37
CA ILE A 21 -5.26 9.37 -4.60
C ILE A 21 -3.95 9.88 -5.19
N THR A 22 -3.13 10.54 -4.37
CA THR A 22 -1.81 11.01 -4.77
C THR A 22 -0.75 10.44 -3.84
N MET A 23 0.51 10.69 -4.14
CA MET A 23 1.60 10.22 -3.28
C MET A 23 1.55 10.84 -1.89
N GLU A 24 0.98 12.03 -1.78
CA GLU A 24 0.90 12.75 -0.50
C GLU A 24 -0.35 12.42 0.30
N THR A 25 -1.28 11.69 -0.30
CA THR A 25 -2.52 11.33 0.37
C THR A 25 -2.22 10.46 1.61
N THR A 26 -2.85 10.80 2.74
CA THR A 26 -2.73 9.98 3.96
C THR A 26 -3.98 9.12 4.12
N PHE A 27 -3.78 7.92 4.63
CA PHE A 27 -4.89 6.97 4.70
C PHE A 27 -5.95 7.36 5.73
N VAL A 28 -5.51 7.75 6.91
CA VAL A 28 -6.45 8.06 7.98
C VAL A 28 -7.02 9.47 7.84
N GLU A 29 -6.15 10.46 7.67
CA GLU A 29 -6.59 11.85 7.66
C GLU A 29 -7.30 12.25 6.38
N ASP A 30 -6.75 11.86 5.23
CA ASP A 30 -7.33 12.28 3.96
C ASP A 30 -8.43 11.34 3.47
N LEU A 31 -8.26 10.05 3.66
CA LEU A 31 -9.20 9.06 3.13
C LEU A 31 -10.16 8.51 4.18
N GLY A 32 -9.94 8.81 5.45
CA GLY A 32 -10.80 8.34 6.50
C GLY A 32 -10.76 6.83 6.72
N ALA A 33 -9.66 6.19 6.33
CA ALA A 33 -9.54 4.75 6.47
C ALA A 33 -9.32 4.37 7.93
N ASP A 34 -9.97 3.30 8.37
CA ASP A 34 -9.72 2.77 9.71
C ASP A 34 -8.74 1.60 9.62
N SER A 35 -8.47 0.97 10.76
CA SER A 35 -7.49 -0.13 10.80
C SER A 35 -7.86 -1.28 9.89
N LEU A 36 -9.14 -1.61 9.83
CA LEU A 36 -9.60 -2.71 8.99
C LEU A 36 -9.39 -2.40 7.51
N ASP A 37 -9.69 -1.16 7.12
CA ASP A 37 -9.48 -0.73 5.74
C ASP A 37 -8.01 -0.82 5.38
N ILE A 38 -7.15 -0.37 6.29
CA ILE A 38 -5.70 -0.42 6.06
C ILE A 38 -5.23 -1.86 5.90
N PHE A 39 -5.71 -2.77 6.73
CA PHE A 39 -5.37 -4.19 6.60
C PHE A 39 -5.81 -4.75 5.26
N GLN A 40 -6.99 -4.38 4.79
CA GLN A 40 -7.47 -4.85 3.49
C GLN A 40 -6.59 -4.32 2.36
N ILE A 41 -6.16 -3.07 2.46
CA ILE A 41 -5.25 -2.49 1.48
C ILE A 41 -3.92 -3.24 1.49
N ILE A 42 -3.39 -3.50 2.69
CA ILE A 42 -2.13 -4.23 2.83
C ILE A 42 -2.23 -5.62 2.22
N MET A 43 -3.33 -6.32 2.48
CA MET A 43 -3.54 -7.65 1.91
C MET A 43 -3.60 -7.60 0.38
N GLY A 44 -4.25 -6.58 -0.16
CA GLY A 44 -4.29 -6.38 -1.61
C GLY A 44 -2.91 -6.14 -2.19
N ILE A 45 -2.10 -5.37 -1.49
CA ILE A 45 -0.72 -5.11 -1.91
C ILE A 45 0.08 -6.40 -1.92
N GLU A 46 -0.05 -7.18 -0.87
CA GLU A 46 0.69 -8.43 -0.76
C GLU A 46 0.35 -9.39 -1.90
N GLU A 47 -0.93 -9.47 -2.25
CA GLU A 47 -1.36 -10.34 -3.34
C GLU A 47 -0.93 -9.81 -4.70
N GLU A 48 -1.08 -8.52 -4.91
CA GLU A 48 -0.78 -7.92 -6.22
C GLU A 48 0.71 -7.99 -6.55
N PHE A 49 1.55 -7.76 -5.56
CA PHE A 49 3.00 -7.70 -5.76
C PHE A 49 3.73 -8.96 -5.32
N ASP A 50 3.00 -9.91 -4.76
CA ASP A 50 3.57 -11.17 -4.27
C ASP A 50 4.70 -10.90 -3.27
N ILE A 51 4.41 -10.09 -2.27
CA ILE A 51 5.36 -9.71 -1.22
C ILE A 51 4.70 -9.87 0.14
N GLU A 52 5.49 -9.75 1.19
CA GLU A 52 4.98 -9.78 2.56
C GLU A 52 5.29 -8.45 3.23
N ILE A 53 4.29 -7.91 3.91
CA ILE A 53 4.44 -6.69 4.69
C ILE A 53 4.12 -7.02 6.14
N PRO A 54 5.13 -7.09 7.02
CA PRO A 54 4.89 -7.39 8.44
C PRO A 54 4.00 -6.34 9.09
N THR A 55 3.26 -6.76 10.10
CA THR A 55 2.36 -5.86 10.82
C THR A 55 3.09 -4.62 11.33
N GLU A 56 4.32 -4.81 11.83
CA GLU A 56 5.11 -3.70 12.35
C GLU A 56 5.36 -2.64 11.29
N VAL A 57 5.63 -3.09 10.07
CA VAL A 57 5.85 -2.17 8.94
C VAL A 57 4.54 -1.51 8.54
N ALA A 58 3.46 -2.29 8.50
CA ALA A 58 2.15 -1.77 8.13
C ALA A 58 1.72 -0.64 9.06
N GLU A 59 2.03 -0.74 10.34
CA GLU A 59 1.67 0.27 11.32
C GLU A 59 2.40 1.59 11.10
N GLN A 60 3.50 1.57 10.40
CA GLN A 60 4.28 2.78 10.11
C GLN A 60 3.85 3.47 8.83
N ILE A 61 2.98 2.84 8.06
CA ILE A 61 2.50 3.41 6.80
C ILE A 61 1.41 4.43 7.11
N VAL A 62 1.69 5.69 6.81
CA VAL A 62 0.76 6.80 7.07
C VAL A 62 0.23 7.35 5.75
N SER A 63 1.09 7.48 4.75
CA SER A 63 0.73 8.05 3.45
C SER A 63 0.93 7.05 2.33
N VAL A 64 0.43 7.40 1.15
CA VAL A 64 0.61 6.57 -0.04
C VAL A 64 2.09 6.41 -0.36
N SER A 65 2.88 7.47 -0.21
CA SER A 65 4.32 7.39 -0.48
C SER A 65 5.01 6.42 0.48
N ASP A 66 4.57 6.37 1.73
CA ASP A 66 5.11 5.39 2.69
C ASP A 66 4.85 3.97 2.22
N ALA A 67 3.63 3.72 1.72
CA ALA A 67 3.27 2.40 1.23
C ALA A 67 4.11 2.02 0.01
N ILE A 68 4.30 2.96 -0.91
CA ILE A 68 5.11 2.72 -2.10
C ILE A 68 6.54 2.38 -1.71
N GLU A 69 7.08 3.09 -0.73
CA GLU A 69 8.45 2.83 -0.27
C GLU A 69 8.58 1.41 0.27
N GLN A 70 7.60 0.95 1.04
CA GLN A 70 7.64 -0.40 1.59
C GLN A 70 7.48 -1.45 0.49
N ILE A 71 6.66 -1.17 -0.51
CA ILE A 71 6.52 -2.07 -1.65
C ILE A 71 7.87 -2.23 -2.36
N LYS A 72 8.55 -1.12 -2.62
CA LYS A 72 9.83 -1.15 -3.29
C LYS A 72 10.88 -1.89 -2.47
N ASN A 73 10.89 -1.67 -1.16
CA ASN A 73 11.82 -2.35 -0.28
C ASN A 73 11.60 -3.86 -0.29
N ALA A 74 10.33 -4.28 -0.24
CA ALA A 74 10.00 -5.70 -0.25
C ALA A 74 10.36 -6.34 -1.58
N LEU A 75 10.15 -5.63 -2.68
CA LEU A 75 10.53 -6.15 -4.00
C LEU A 75 12.05 -6.27 -4.14
N ASN A 76 12.79 -5.34 -3.55
CA ASN A 76 14.25 -5.42 -3.56
C ASN A 76 14.76 -6.61 -2.78
N LYS A 77 14.15 -6.88 -1.63
CA LYS A 77 14.51 -8.05 -0.83
C LYS A 77 14.25 -9.34 -1.59
N LYS A 78 13.13 -9.38 -2.29
CA LYS A 78 12.77 -10.54 -3.06
C LYS A 78 13.80 -10.82 -4.14
N ARG A 79 14.29 -9.78 -4.79
CA ARG A 79 15.34 -9.92 -5.81
C ARG A 79 16.62 -10.44 -5.22
N LYS A 80 16.98 -9.96 -4.04
CA LYS A 80 18.25 -10.33 -3.42
C LYS A 80 18.28 -11.79 -2.99
N THR A 81 17.14 -12.36 -2.69
CA THR A 81 17.10 -13.74 -2.23
C THR A 81 17.34 -14.75 -3.34
N THR A 82 17.43 -14.32 -4.57
CA THR A 82 17.66 -15.21 -5.70
C THR A 82 19.15 -15.47 -5.98
N VAL A 83 20.01 -14.85 -5.25
CA VAL A 83 21.46 -14.98 -5.47
C VAL A 83 21.98 -16.33 -5.03
#